data_046b4eef027a4b09defe86b2846b9b79
#
_entry.id   046b4eef027a4b09defe86b2846b9b79
#
_cell.length_a   1.000
_cell.length_b   1.000
_cell.length_c   1.000
_cell.angle_alpha   90.00
_cell.angle_beta   90.00
_cell.angle_gamma   90.00
#
_symmetry.space_group_name_H-M   'P 1'
#
loop_
_entity.id
_entity.type
_entity.pdbx_description
1 polymer ?
#
loop_
_entity_poly.entity_id
_entity_poly.type
_entity_poly.pdbx_seq_one_letter_code
_entity_poly.pdbx_strand_id
1 'polypeptide(L)'
;MSGNTFGHLFAVTNFGESHGPAIGCVIDGCPPGLALCEADIQLDLDRRRPGTSRHVTQRNEPDAVEILSGVYEGKTTGTPICLLIKNTDQRSKDYGNILDTFRPGHADYTYLHKYGLRDPRGGGRSSARLTAPMVAAGAVAKKWLAAQHGIAFMGCMTQMGDMSVPFESWDHVPNNPFFAAVADVSALENYMDALRKSGDSCGARIRVVATNMPVGLGQPLFDKLDADIAYAMMGINAVKGVEIGAGFASVSQRGTMHGDSLSPEGFKSNNAGGVLGGISTGQDLEVSIAIKPTSSIISPRESIDMAGNSTTVMTKGRHDPCVGIRATPIAEAMLALVVMEHVLQQRAQCGDVSAPMSRIPARVSGAA
;
A
#
# COMPACT_ATOMS: atom_id res chain seq x y z
N MET A 1 -12.98 -4.82 -17.64
CA MET A 1 -13.43 -4.85 -16.24
C MET A 1 -13.44 -3.43 -15.66
N SER A 2 -14.22 -3.16 -14.62
CA SER A 2 -14.47 -1.79 -14.12
C SER A 2 -13.37 -1.20 -13.21
N GLY A 3 -12.20 -1.85 -13.08
CA GLY A 3 -11.09 -1.37 -12.26
C GLY A 3 -11.29 -1.45 -10.74
N ASN A 4 -12.20 -2.29 -10.27
CA ASN A 4 -12.42 -2.57 -8.83
C ASN A 4 -11.92 -3.94 -8.39
N THR A 5 -11.37 -4.72 -9.33
CA THR A 5 -10.76 -6.03 -9.11
C THR A 5 -9.29 -5.96 -9.46
N PHE A 6 -8.44 -6.46 -8.58
CA PHE A 6 -7.01 -6.65 -8.75
C PHE A 6 -6.68 -8.15 -8.75
N GLY A 7 -5.70 -8.57 -9.57
CA GLY A 7 -5.26 -9.97 -9.68
C GLY A 7 -6.12 -10.82 -10.61
N HIS A 8 -5.62 -12.00 -10.92
CA HIS A 8 -6.26 -12.99 -11.80
C HIS A 8 -6.48 -14.32 -11.09
N LEU A 9 -5.44 -14.92 -10.50
CA LEU A 9 -5.49 -16.16 -9.73
C LEU A 9 -5.78 -15.90 -8.26
N PHE A 10 -5.32 -14.79 -7.71
CA PHE A 10 -5.70 -14.27 -6.39
C PHE A 10 -6.42 -12.94 -6.60
N ALA A 11 -7.68 -13.03 -6.98
CA ALA A 11 -8.48 -11.88 -7.37
C ALA A 11 -9.14 -11.21 -6.16
N VAL A 12 -8.96 -9.90 -6.02
CA VAL A 12 -9.55 -9.11 -4.94
C VAL A 12 -10.48 -8.05 -5.52
N THR A 13 -11.77 -8.20 -5.30
CA THR A 13 -12.78 -7.20 -5.67
C THR A 13 -13.17 -6.35 -4.48
N ASN A 14 -12.86 -5.04 -4.55
CA ASN A 14 -13.14 -4.07 -3.51
C ASN A 14 -14.49 -3.38 -3.72
N PHE A 15 -15.31 -3.24 -2.68
CA PHE A 15 -16.63 -2.61 -2.72
C PHE A 15 -16.89 -1.67 -1.54
N GLY A 16 -17.97 -0.88 -1.64
CA GLY A 16 -18.44 0.06 -0.63
C GLY A 16 -17.88 1.47 -0.79
N GLU A 17 -18.38 2.42 -0.03
CA GLU A 17 -18.03 3.84 0.00
C GLU A 17 -17.63 4.29 1.40
N SER A 18 -16.79 5.35 1.48
CA SER A 18 -16.23 5.82 2.75
C SER A 18 -17.27 6.27 3.78
N HIS A 19 -18.45 6.69 3.33
CA HIS A 19 -19.59 7.13 4.15
C HIS A 19 -20.85 6.28 3.88
N GLY A 20 -20.71 5.15 3.19
CA GLY A 20 -21.73 4.10 3.12
C GLY A 20 -21.79 3.28 4.43
N PRO A 21 -22.68 2.29 4.50
CA PRO A 21 -22.86 1.48 5.70
C PRO A 21 -21.64 0.61 6.03
N ALA A 22 -20.94 0.13 4.99
CA ALA A 22 -19.78 -0.70 5.12
C ALA A 22 -18.86 -0.57 3.89
N ILE A 23 -17.63 -1.06 4.04
CA ILE A 23 -16.66 -1.32 2.99
C ILE A 23 -16.21 -2.76 3.11
N GLY A 24 -15.69 -3.35 2.04
CA GLY A 24 -15.22 -4.73 2.09
C GLY A 24 -14.53 -5.17 0.81
N CYS A 25 -14.14 -6.42 0.80
CA CYS A 25 -13.65 -7.08 -0.41
C CYS A 25 -14.11 -8.53 -0.47
N VAL A 26 -14.10 -9.06 -1.69
CA VAL A 26 -14.20 -10.49 -1.96
C VAL A 26 -12.86 -10.93 -2.53
N ILE A 27 -12.26 -11.94 -1.91
CA ILE A 27 -11.04 -12.59 -2.36
C ILE A 27 -11.43 -13.92 -3.00
N ASP A 28 -11.08 -14.11 -4.25
CA ASP A 28 -11.23 -15.37 -4.95
C ASP A 28 -9.85 -15.96 -5.27
N GLY A 29 -9.73 -17.30 -5.27
CA GLY A 29 -8.47 -18.00 -5.56
C GLY A 29 -7.53 -18.16 -4.37
N CYS A 30 -7.94 -17.86 -3.13
CA CYS A 30 -7.15 -18.22 -1.96
C CYS A 30 -7.07 -19.75 -1.83
N PRO A 31 -5.85 -20.34 -1.75
CA PRO A 31 -5.74 -21.78 -1.60
C PRO A 31 -6.42 -22.30 -0.32
N PRO A 32 -7.01 -23.50 -0.35
CA PRO A 32 -7.66 -24.09 0.82
C PRO A 32 -6.66 -24.53 1.89
N GLY A 33 -7.16 -24.66 3.12
CA GLY A 33 -6.42 -25.22 4.23
C GLY A 33 -5.56 -24.24 5.05
N LEU A 34 -5.54 -22.95 4.68
CA LEU A 34 -4.89 -21.92 5.49
C LEU A 34 -5.70 -21.73 6.78
N ALA A 35 -5.08 -21.85 7.94
CA ALA A 35 -5.68 -21.45 9.21
C ALA A 35 -5.92 -19.92 9.18
N LEU A 36 -7.17 -19.48 9.31
CA LEU A 36 -7.55 -18.08 9.17
C LEU A 36 -8.72 -17.73 10.11
N CYS A 37 -8.57 -16.64 10.84
CA CYS A 37 -9.63 -16.00 11.62
C CYS A 37 -9.49 -14.48 11.53
N GLU A 38 -10.49 -13.76 12.02
CA GLU A 38 -10.52 -12.28 12.03
C GLU A 38 -9.30 -11.68 12.73
N ALA A 39 -8.85 -12.29 13.84
CA ALA A 39 -7.70 -11.80 14.59
C ALA A 39 -6.40 -11.76 13.75
N ASP A 40 -6.24 -12.68 12.82
CA ASP A 40 -5.07 -12.71 11.92
C ASP A 40 -5.03 -11.49 10.98
N ILE A 41 -6.21 -11.07 10.52
CA ILE A 41 -6.38 -9.93 9.60
C ILE A 41 -6.34 -8.61 10.38
N GLN A 42 -6.89 -8.61 11.59
CA GLN A 42 -7.02 -7.43 12.43
C GLN A 42 -5.66 -6.80 12.79
N LEU A 43 -4.61 -7.61 12.92
CA LEU A 43 -3.25 -7.12 13.19
C LEU A 43 -2.77 -6.08 12.16
N ASP A 44 -2.98 -6.35 10.88
CA ASP A 44 -2.61 -5.42 9.79
C ASP A 44 -3.56 -4.22 9.73
N LEU A 45 -4.87 -4.44 9.97
CA LEU A 45 -5.87 -3.37 10.02
C LEU A 45 -5.62 -2.41 11.18
N ASP A 46 -5.20 -2.88 12.34
CA ASP A 46 -4.88 -2.06 13.51
C ASP A 46 -3.68 -1.13 13.25
N ARG A 47 -2.70 -1.56 12.47
CA ARG A 47 -1.58 -0.71 12.02
C ARG A 47 -2.04 0.39 11.06
N ARG A 48 -3.07 0.13 10.23
CA ARG A 48 -3.58 1.03 9.19
C ARG A 48 -4.69 1.95 9.69
N ARG A 49 -5.51 1.55 10.66
CA ARG A 49 -6.73 2.26 11.06
C ARG A 49 -6.49 3.73 11.42
N PRO A 50 -7.49 4.62 11.31
CA PRO A 50 -7.38 5.99 11.78
C PRO A 50 -7.35 6.05 13.32
N GLY A 51 -6.84 7.16 13.86
CA GLY A 51 -6.85 7.40 15.31
C GLY A 51 -5.78 6.64 16.10
N THR A 52 -4.76 6.07 15.44
CA THR A 52 -3.67 5.33 16.10
C THR A 52 -2.70 6.23 16.87
N SER A 53 -2.66 7.51 16.53
CA SER A 53 -1.80 8.50 17.21
C SER A 53 -2.36 9.91 17.06
N ARG A 54 -1.80 10.87 17.83
CA ARG A 54 -2.10 12.31 17.69
C ARG A 54 -1.69 12.87 16.32
N HIS A 55 -0.85 12.19 15.54
CA HIS A 55 -0.31 12.65 14.25
C HIS A 55 -1.16 12.26 13.04
N VAL A 56 -2.15 11.41 13.22
CA VAL A 56 -3.11 11.00 12.18
C VAL A 56 -4.48 11.64 12.42
N THR A 57 -5.42 11.38 11.50
CA THR A 57 -6.80 11.87 11.61
C THR A 57 -7.45 11.49 12.94
N GLN A 58 -8.30 12.37 13.47
CA GLN A 58 -9.08 12.12 14.68
C GLN A 58 -10.35 11.27 14.44
N ARG A 59 -10.60 10.80 13.21
CA ARG A 59 -11.62 9.79 12.94
C ARG A 59 -11.27 8.53 13.73
N ASN A 60 -12.25 7.95 14.41
CA ASN A 60 -12.03 6.75 15.21
C ASN A 60 -12.87 5.60 14.66
N GLU A 61 -12.24 4.75 13.85
CA GLU A 61 -12.86 3.54 13.32
C GLU A 61 -12.09 2.34 13.89
N PRO A 62 -12.74 1.35 14.44
CA PRO A 62 -12.08 0.13 14.92
C PRO A 62 -11.55 -0.72 13.75
N ASP A 63 -12.06 -0.49 12.52
CA ASP A 63 -11.79 -1.30 11.34
C ASP A 63 -11.97 -2.81 11.62
N ALA A 64 -12.91 -3.16 12.52
CA ALA A 64 -13.20 -4.54 12.86
C ALA A 64 -13.69 -5.29 11.63
N VAL A 65 -12.96 -6.33 11.26
CA VAL A 65 -13.26 -7.17 10.10
C VAL A 65 -14.16 -8.32 10.50
N GLU A 66 -15.13 -8.64 9.65
CA GLU A 66 -15.99 -9.83 9.74
C GLU A 66 -15.71 -10.72 8.53
N ILE A 67 -15.47 -12.01 8.75
CA ILE A 67 -15.36 -13.03 7.69
C ILE A 67 -16.75 -13.61 7.44
N LEU A 68 -17.35 -13.34 6.29
CA LEU A 68 -18.72 -13.77 5.98
C LEU A 68 -18.79 -15.06 5.18
N SER A 69 -17.69 -15.49 4.52
CA SER A 69 -17.61 -16.72 3.74
C SER A 69 -16.18 -17.17 3.51
N GLY A 70 -16.00 -18.36 2.95
CA GLY A 70 -14.70 -18.87 2.52
C GLY A 70 -13.84 -19.48 3.62
N VAL A 71 -14.36 -19.56 4.86
CA VAL A 71 -13.69 -20.19 6.03
C VAL A 71 -14.66 -21.17 6.69
N TYR A 72 -14.19 -22.36 6.96
CA TYR A 72 -14.92 -23.40 7.70
C TYR A 72 -13.99 -24.06 8.71
N GLU A 73 -14.43 -24.20 9.97
CA GLU A 73 -13.62 -24.73 11.08
C GLU A 73 -12.23 -24.08 11.19
N GLY A 74 -12.18 -22.74 11.00
CA GLY A 74 -10.95 -21.95 11.11
C GLY A 74 -9.96 -22.15 9.96
N LYS A 75 -10.37 -22.72 8.81
CA LYS A 75 -9.52 -22.92 7.63
C LYS A 75 -10.20 -22.40 6.36
N THR A 76 -9.41 -21.84 5.46
CA THR A 76 -9.89 -21.47 4.12
C THR A 76 -10.38 -22.69 3.36
N THR A 77 -11.48 -22.50 2.60
CA THR A 77 -12.17 -23.60 1.87
C THR A 77 -11.76 -23.68 0.39
N GLY A 78 -11.05 -22.65 -0.13
CA GLY A 78 -10.80 -22.50 -1.57
C GLY A 78 -11.95 -21.85 -2.32
N THR A 79 -13.02 -21.45 -1.62
CA THR A 79 -14.14 -20.67 -2.19
C THR A 79 -13.99 -19.20 -1.82
N PRO A 80 -14.75 -18.26 -2.43
CA PRO A 80 -14.59 -16.84 -2.19
C PRO A 80 -14.68 -16.42 -0.71
N ILE A 81 -13.68 -15.69 -0.23
CA ILE A 81 -13.63 -15.12 1.11
C ILE A 81 -14.21 -13.73 1.04
N CYS A 82 -15.33 -13.48 1.74
CA CYS A 82 -15.91 -12.16 1.86
C CYS A 82 -15.50 -11.52 3.19
N LEU A 83 -14.86 -10.37 3.12
CA LEU A 83 -14.44 -9.57 4.27
C LEU A 83 -15.25 -8.28 4.31
N LEU A 84 -15.89 -8.00 5.45
CA LEU A 84 -16.74 -6.83 5.68
C LEU A 84 -16.19 -5.99 6.84
N ILE A 85 -16.16 -4.66 6.65
CA ILE A 85 -15.77 -3.67 7.67
C ILE A 85 -16.87 -2.62 7.75
N LYS A 86 -17.56 -2.52 8.89
CA LYS A 86 -18.61 -1.52 9.10
C LYS A 86 -18.02 -0.12 9.28
N ASN A 87 -18.68 0.89 8.74
CA ASN A 87 -18.36 2.28 9.02
C ASN A 87 -19.14 2.77 10.23
N THR A 88 -18.46 3.13 11.32
CA THR A 88 -19.06 3.46 12.62
C THR A 88 -18.95 4.94 12.99
N ASP A 89 -17.89 5.65 12.55
CA ASP A 89 -17.66 7.08 12.88
C ASP A 89 -17.68 7.96 11.60
N GLN A 90 -18.66 7.74 10.72
CA GLN A 90 -18.90 8.61 9.58
C GLN A 90 -19.66 9.87 10.01
N ARG A 91 -19.24 11.06 9.53
CA ARG A 91 -19.89 12.35 9.79
C ARG A 91 -20.18 13.10 8.50
N SER A 92 -21.29 12.75 7.85
CA SER A 92 -21.69 13.34 6.56
C SER A 92 -21.88 14.86 6.61
N LYS A 93 -22.20 15.41 7.80
CA LYS A 93 -22.38 16.86 8.02
C LYS A 93 -21.08 17.66 7.84
N ASP A 94 -19.90 17.03 8.00
CA ASP A 94 -18.59 17.71 7.86
C ASP A 94 -18.29 18.15 6.42
N TYR A 95 -19.08 17.69 5.43
CA TYR A 95 -18.87 17.93 3.99
C TYR A 95 -19.90 18.87 3.36
N GLY A 96 -20.77 19.53 4.17
CA GLY A 96 -21.80 20.44 3.67
C GLY A 96 -21.27 21.61 2.84
N ASN A 97 -20.08 22.11 3.16
CA ASN A 97 -19.44 23.24 2.50
C ASN A 97 -18.75 22.90 1.16
N ILE A 98 -18.73 21.63 0.76
CA ILE A 98 -18.11 21.17 -0.50
C ILE A 98 -19.08 20.39 -1.38
N LEU A 99 -20.39 20.51 -1.12
CA LEU A 99 -21.42 19.82 -1.91
C LEU A 99 -21.34 20.21 -3.39
N ASP A 100 -21.21 21.50 -3.64
CA ASP A 100 -21.27 22.10 -4.98
C ASP A 100 -19.92 22.61 -5.48
N THR A 101 -18.83 22.34 -4.75
CA THR A 101 -17.48 22.82 -5.10
C THR A 101 -16.49 21.68 -5.27
N PHE A 102 -15.41 21.90 -6.00
CA PHE A 102 -14.37 20.90 -6.25
C PHE A 102 -13.12 21.19 -5.42
N ARG A 103 -12.61 20.21 -4.68
CA ARG A 103 -11.36 20.34 -3.94
C ARG A 103 -10.17 20.28 -4.91
N PRO A 104 -9.29 21.28 -4.95
CA PRO A 104 -8.06 21.21 -5.75
C PRO A 104 -7.21 19.99 -5.36
N GLY A 105 -6.77 19.23 -6.36
CA GLY A 105 -5.97 18.02 -6.16
C GLY A 105 -6.73 16.80 -5.62
N HIS A 106 -8.06 16.88 -5.44
CA HIS A 106 -8.95 15.75 -5.14
C HIS A 106 -9.66 15.24 -6.40
N ALA A 107 -10.22 14.04 -6.31
CA ALA A 107 -10.90 13.39 -7.44
C ALA A 107 -12.36 13.89 -7.69
N ASP A 108 -12.81 14.93 -7.01
CA ASP A 108 -14.19 15.43 -7.10
C ASP A 108 -14.60 15.72 -8.53
N TYR A 109 -13.79 16.51 -9.25
CA TYR A 109 -14.01 16.89 -10.65
C TYR A 109 -14.02 15.69 -11.60
N THR A 110 -13.01 14.82 -11.48
CA THR A 110 -12.86 13.67 -12.37
C THR A 110 -13.96 12.63 -12.20
N TYR A 111 -14.43 12.41 -10.97
CA TYR A 111 -15.56 11.49 -10.72
C TYR A 111 -16.86 12.03 -11.28
N LEU A 112 -17.15 13.33 -11.11
CA LEU A 112 -18.35 13.94 -11.67
C LEU A 112 -18.38 13.78 -13.20
N HIS A 113 -17.27 14.12 -13.87
CA HIS A 113 -17.20 14.04 -15.34
C HIS A 113 -17.20 12.60 -15.87
N LYS A 114 -16.65 11.66 -15.12
CA LYS A 114 -16.62 10.25 -15.55
C LYS A 114 -17.95 9.54 -15.35
N TYR A 115 -18.60 9.77 -14.21
CA TYR A 115 -19.77 9.00 -13.79
C TYR A 115 -21.08 9.80 -13.83
N GLY A 116 -21.04 11.10 -14.14
CA GLY A 116 -22.21 11.99 -14.15
C GLY A 116 -22.71 12.38 -12.76
N LEU A 117 -22.18 11.75 -11.71
CA LEU A 117 -22.50 12.01 -10.32
C LEU A 117 -21.27 11.75 -9.42
N ARG A 118 -21.25 12.37 -8.25
CA ARG A 118 -20.27 12.07 -7.20
C ARG A 118 -20.96 12.03 -5.83
N ASP A 119 -20.44 11.22 -4.92
CA ASP A 119 -20.77 11.33 -3.51
C ASP A 119 -19.83 12.36 -2.85
N PRO A 120 -20.33 13.53 -2.42
CA PRO A 120 -19.50 14.57 -1.78
C PRO A 120 -19.04 14.17 -0.38
N ARG A 121 -19.69 13.18 0.25
CA ARG A 121 -19.40 12.74 1.61
C ARG A 121 -18.07 11.97 1.66
N GLY A 122 -17.00 12.64 2.08
CA GLY A 122 -15.67 12.05 2.20
C GLY A 122 -15.04 11.55 0.90
N GLY A 123 -15.68 11.81 -0.26
CA GLY A 123 -15.19 11.40 -1.57
C GLY A 123 -15.62 10.00 -2.02
N GLY A 124 -16.52 9.32 -1.30
CA GLY A 124 -17.06 8.02 -1.73
C GLY A 124 -15.98 6.98 -2.06
N ARG A 125 -15.98 6.48 -3.30
CA ARG A 125 -14.99 5.52 -3.82
C ARG A 125 -13.57 6.10 -3.99
N SER A 126 -13.40 7.41 -4.10
CA SER A 126 -12.09 8.04 -4.22
C SER A 126 -11.36 8.21 -2.88
N SER A 127 -12.02 7.88 -1.78
CA SER A 127 -11.48 8.02 -0.43
C SER A 127 -10.39 6.99 -0.13
N ALA A 128 -9.33 7.42 0.57
CA ALA A 128 -8.31 6.53 1.12
C ALA A 128 -8.86 5.52 2.14
N ARG A 129 -10.10 5.68 2.61
CA ARG A 129 -10.82 4.70 3.45
C ARG A 129 -10.88 3.31 2.79
N LEU A 130 -10.99 3.28 1.45
CA LEU A 130 -11.12 2.04 0.68
C LEU A 130 -9.83 1.23 0.60
N THR A 131 -8.74 1.71 1.17
CA THR A 131 -7.52 0.92 1.35
C THR A 131 -7.63 -0.08 2.51
N ALA A 132 -8.62 0.06 3.43
CA ALA A 132 -8.80 -0.90 4.52
C ALA A 132 -9.13 -2.32 4.01
N PRO A 133 -10.09 -2.53 3.08
CA PRO A 133 -10.29 -3.85 2.48
C PRO A 133 -9.07 -4.40 1.73
N MET A 134 -8.24 -3.54 1.12
CA MET A 134 -6.98 -3.97 0.49
C MET A 134 -6.00 -4.50 1.53
N VAL A 135 -5.89 -3.84 2.68
CA VAL A 135 -5.06 -4.30 3.80
C VAL A 135 -5.58 -5.62 4.36
N ALA A 136 -6.90 -5.76 4.48
CA ALA A 136 -7.50 -7.02 4.92
C ALA A 136 -7.18 -8.17 3.96
N ALA A 137 -7.31 -7.97 2.65
CA ALA A 137 -6.94 -8.97 1.65
C ALA A 137 -5.44 -9.25 1.64
N GLY A 138 -4.60 -8.20 1.78
CA GLY A 138 -3.15 -8.33 1.89
C GLY A 138 -2.72 -9.11 3.12
N ALA A 139 -3.43 -9.01 4.25
CA ALA A 139 -3.16 -9.80 5.45
C ALA A 139 -3.36 -11.32 5.20
N VAL A 140 -4.41 -11.69 4.45
CA VAL A 140 -4.62 -13.09 4.03
C VAL A 140 -3.47 -13.57 3.13
N ALA A 141 -3.05 -12.75 2.15
CA ALA A 141 -1.92 -13.06 1.28
C ALA A 141 -0.61 -13.20 2.07
N LYS A 142 -0.29 -12.23 2.96
CA LYS A 142 0.90 -12.27 3.84
C LYS A 142 0.93 -13.56 4.67
N LYS A 143 -0.19 -13.93 5.29
CA LYS A 143 -0.26 -15.12 6.12
C LYS A 143 0.01 -16.38 5.33
N TRP A 144 -0.57 -16.52 4.14
CA TRP A 144 -0.33 -17.66 3.27
C TRP A 144 1.13 -17.71 2.78
N LEU A 145 1.66 -16.58 2.32
CA LEU A 145 3.04 -16.47 1.83
C LEU A 145 4.08 -16.76 2.93
N ALA A 146 3.83 -16.29 4.14
CA ALA A 146 4.68 -16.62 5.28
C ALA A 146 4.64 -18.12 5.62
N ALA A 147 3.45 -18.72 5.64
CA ALA A 147 3.28 -20.15 5.97
C ALA A 147 3.89 -21.07 4.91
N GLN A 148 3.82 -20.74 3.62
CA GLN A 148 4.27 -21.60 2.54
C GLN A 148 5.70 -21.36 2.08
N HIS A 149 6.18 -20.11 2.18
CA HIS A 149 7.47 -19.69 1.60
C HIS A 149 8.37 -18.93 2.59
N GLY A 150 7.88 -18.61 3.81
CA GLY A 150 8.61 -17.78 4.76
C GLY A 150 8.79 -16.33 4.33
N ILE A 151 8.04 -15.87 3.32
CA ILE A 151 8.12 -14.48 2.81
C ILE A 151 7.57 -13.53 3.87
N ALA A 152 8.32 -12.48 4.18
CA ALA A 152 7.89 -11.42 5.09
C ALA A 152 7.90 -10.05 4.38
N PHE A 153 7.02 -9.16 4.83
CA PHE A 153 6.85 -7.82 4.27
C PHE A 153 7.06 -6.78 5.37
N MET A 154 7.91 -5.81 5.10
CA MET A 154 8.23 -4.72 6.02
C MET A 154 8.23 -3.40 5.28
N GLY A 155 7.62 -2.36 5.86
CA GLY A 155 7.61 -1.03 5.30
C GLY A 155 8.06 0.01 6.30
N CYS A 156 8.74 1.06 5.84
CA CYS A 156 9.10 2.21 6.66
C CYS A 156 9.01 3.51 5.89
N MET A 157 8.79 4.60 6.62
CA MET A 157 8.88 5.96 6.09
C MET A 157 10.34 6.37 5.96
N THR A 158 10.73 6.81 4.75
CA THR A 158 12.11 7.27 4.44
C THR A 158 12.19 8.76 4.17
N GLN A 159 11.03 9.44 4.02
CA GLN A 159 10.97 10.91 3.90
C GLN A 159 9.57 11.41 4.29
N MET A 160 9.50 12.55 4.96
CA MET A 160 8.26 13.28 5.26
C MET A 160 8.45 14.76 4.88
N GLY A 161 7.69 15.23 3.88
CA GLY A 161 7.91 16.55 3.29
C GLY A 161 9.32 16.66 2.69
N ASP A 162 10.08 17.64 3.15
CA ASP A 162 11.49 17.86 2.80
C ASP A 162 12.49 17.16 3.73
N MET A 163 11.99 16.55 4.81
CA MET A 163 12.82 15.88 5.82
C MET A 163 13.08 14.42 5.42
N SER A 164 14.33 14.07 5.16
CA SER A 164 14.77 12.68 4.99
C SER A 164 14.82 11.97 6.35
N VAL A 165 14.38 10.70 6.36
CA VAL A 165 14.41 9.82 7.52
C VAL A 165 15.43 8.71 7.24
N PRO A 166 16.56 8.67 7.97
CA PRO A 166 17.56 7.63 7.78
C PRO A 166 17.03 6.27 8.20
N PHE A 167 17.66 5.22 7.73
CA PHE A 167 17.37 3.86 8.15
C PHE A 167 18.41 3.41 9.18
N GLU A 168 17.97 3.07 10.40
CA GLU A 168 18.80 2.53 11.47
C GLU A 168 18.51 1.04 11.69
N SER A 169 17.24 0.69 11.99
CA SER A 169 16.80 -0.68 12.21
C SER A 169 15.31 -0.86 11.96
N TRP A 170 14.93 -2.03 11.45
CA TRP A 170 13.53 -2.45 11.38
C TRP A 170 12.86 -2.54 12.75
N ASP A 171 13.63 -2.79 13.83
CA ASP A 171 13.10 -2.90 15.19
C ASP A 171 12.48 -1.60 15.71
N HIS A 172 12.84 -0.46 15.14
CA HIS A 172 12.26 0.83 15.51
C HIS A 172 10.88 1.08 14.90
N VAL A 173 10.59 0.47 13.74
CA VAL A 173 9.37 0.72 12.97
C VAL A 173 8.08 0.48 13.76
N PRO A 174 7.90 -0.64 14.51
CA PRO A 174 6.69 -0.88 15.28
C PRO A 174 6.58 -0.01 16.54
N ASN A 175 7.66 0.67 16.95
CA ASN A 175 7.76 1.36 18.22
C ASN A 175 7.49 2.86 18.14
N ASN A 176 7.14 3.39 16.95
CA ASN A 176 6.80 4.79 16.79
C ASN A 176 5.61 4.99 15.83
N PRO A 177 4.88 6.11 15.94
CA PRO A 177 3.65 6.33 15.18
C PRO A 177 3.88 6.69 13.71
N PHE A 178 5.13 6.84 13.24
CA PHE A 178 5.46 7.25 11.88
C PHE A 178 5.88 6.08 10.99
N PHE A 179 6.02 4.88 11.55
CA PHE A 179 6.69 3.76 10.87
C PHE A 179 8.10 4.12 10.40
N ALA A 180 8.79 4.97 11.17
CA ALA A 180 10.17 5.37 10.89
C ALA A 180 11.15 4.33 11.44
N ALA A 181 12.21 4.05 10.67
CA ALA A 181 13.24 3.08 11.05
C ALA A 181 14.36 3.73 11.89
N VAL A 182 14.01 4.69 12.75
CA VAL A 182 14.90 5.43 13.65
C VAL A 182 14.40 5.37 15.08
N ALA A 183 15.32 5.48 16.05
CA ALA A 183 14.99 5.47 17.47
C ALA A 183 14.33 6.79 17.90
N ASP A 184 14.85 7.94 17.45
CA ASP A 184 14.34 9.27 17.79
C ASP A 184 13.49 9.85 16.67
N VAL A 185 12.21 10.08 16.95
CA VAL A 185 11.24 10.67 16.03
C VAL A 185 10.84 12.12 16.38
N SER A 186 11.54 12.76 17.34
CA SER A 186 11.21 14.10 17.81
C SER A 186 11.18 15.16 16.69
N ALA A 187 12.07 15.05 15.71
CA ALA A 187 12.08 15.93 14.54
C ALA A 187 10.80 15.77 13.69
N LEU A 188 10.31 14.53 13.50
CA LEU A 188 9.07 14.23 12.77
C LEU A 188 7.85 14.77 13.54
N GLU A 189 7.83 14.63 14.85
CA GLU A 189 6.76 15.17 15.70
C GLU A 189 6.69 16.70 15.59
N ASN A 190 7.82 17.38 15.71
CA ASN A 190 7.90 18.85 15.58
C ASN A 190 7.45 19.33 14.20
N TYR A 191 7.83 18.62 13.14
CA TYR A 191 7.40 18.91 11.77
C TYR A 191 5.88 18.79 11.61
N MET A 192 5.29 17.72 12.14
CA MET A 192 3.86 17.50 12.12
C MET A 192 3.08 18.55 12.93
N ASP A 193 3.61 18.98 14.06
CA ASP A 193 2.98 20.02 14.87
C ASP A 193 3.03 21.38 14.16
N ALA A 194 4.10 21.69 13.42
CA ALA A 194 4.20 22.88 12.59
C ALA A 194 3.19 22.85 11.43
N LEU A 195 3.06 21.73 10.74
CA LEU A 195 2.05 21.55 9.67
C LEU A 195 0.62 21.73 10.18
N ARG A 196 0.30 21.23 11.35
CA ARG A 196 -1.02 21.43 11.96
C ARG A 196 -1.31 22.87 12.27
N LYS A 197 -0.33 23.60 12.80
CA LYS A 197 -0.47 25.04 13.09
C LYS A 197 -0.69 25.86 11.83
N SER A 198 0.00 25.51 10.73
CA SER A 198 -0.20 26.19 9.43
C SER A 198 -1.46 25.78 8.70
N GLY A 199 -2.11 24.67 9.10
CA GLY A 199 -3.29 24.13 8.42
C GLY A 199 -2.99 23.54 7.05
N ASP A 200 -1.75 23.10 6.82
CA ASP A 200 -1.26 22.54 5.57
C ASP A 200 -0.98 21.02 5.68
N SER A 201 -0.42 20.44 4.64
CA SER A 201 -0.12 19.01 4.53
C SER A 201 1.20 18.78 3.80
N CYS A 202 1.78 17.61 4.00
CA CYS A 202 2.99 17.19 3.29
C CYS A 202 2.83 15.83 2.64
N GLY A 203 3.72 15.55 1.68
CA GLY A 203 3.90 14.23 1.10
C GLY A 203 4.84 13.35 1.94
N ALA A 204 5.04 12.12 1.47
CA ALA A 204 5.99 11.18 2.07
C ALA A 204 6.60 10.24 1.03
N ARG A 205 7.77 9.68 1.34
CA ARG A 205 8.33 8.52 0.66
C ARG A 205 8.29 7.33 1.61
N ILE A 206 7.77 6.22 1.13
CA ILE A 206 7.69 4.95 1.85
C ILE A 206 8.54 3.94 1.12
N ARG A 207 9.39 3.21 1.84
CA ARG A 207 10.11 2.02 1.35
C ARG A 207 9.40 0.78 1.87
N VAL A 208 9.20 -0.20 0.99
CA VAL A 208 8.67 -1.53 1.34
C VAL A 208 9.62 -2.59 0.83
N VAL A 209 9.86 -3.59 1.66
CA VAL A 209 10.74 -4.72 1.35
C VAL A 209 9.98 -6.03 1.53
N ALA A 210 10.12 -6.95 0.57
CA ALA A 210 9.72 -8.35 0.74
C ALA A 210 10.96 -9.22 0.80
N THR A 211 11.12 -9.97 1.88
CA THR A 211 12.28 -10.84 2.14
C THR A 211 11.98 -12.30 1.88
N ASN A 212 13.03 -13.13 1.78
CA ASN A 212 12.92 -14.57 1.49
C ASN A 212 12.22 -14.88 0.16
N MET A 213 12.40 -14.02 -0.82
CA MET A 213 11.77 -14.19 -2.12
C MET A 213 12.28 -15.42 -2.86
N PRO A 214 11.39 -16.23 -3.48
CA PRO A 214 11.84 -17.27 -4.39
C PRO A 214 12.38 -16.66 -5.70
N VAL A 215 13.28 -17.37 -6.35
CA VAL A 215 13.69 -17.07 -7.73
C VAL A 215 12.57 -17.52 -8.68
N GLY A 216 12.30 -16.73 -9.73
CA GLY A 216 11.46 -17.18 -10.84
C GLY A 216 10.02 -16.63 -10.83
N LEU A 217 9.66 -15.71 -9.93
CA LEU A 217 8.35 -15.06 -9.97
C LEU A 217 8.33 -13.93 -10.99
N GLY A 218 7.30 -13.86 -11.81
CA GLY A 218 7.15 -12.86 -12.87
C GLY A 218 7.29 -13.43 -14.27
N GLN A 219 7.04 -12.60 -15.27
CA GLN A 219 7.03 -12.99 -16.69
C GLN A 219 8.02 -12.16 -17.50
N PRO A 220 8.45 -12.64 -18.69
CA PRO A 220 9.55 -11.99 -19.41
C PRO A 220 9.15 -10.76 -20.22
N LEU A 221 7.86 -10.57 -20.59
CA LEU A 221 7.45 -9.48 -21.47
C LEU A 221 6.25 -8.71 -20.91
N PHE A 222 5.10 -9.35 -20.79
CA PHE A 222 3.92 -8.82 -20.09
C PHE A 222 3.82 -9.50 -18.72
N ASP A 223 3.15 -8.86 -17.77
CA ASP A 223 3.06 -9.31 -16.38
C ASP A 223 4.46 -9.47 -15.73
N LYS A 224 5.38 -8.56 -16.08
CA LYS A 224 6.65 -8.45 -15.36
C LYS A 224 6.40 -8.13 -13.90
N LEU A 225 7.15 -8.75 -13.00
CA LEU A 225 6.96 -8.55 -11.56
C LEU A 225 7.09 -7.07 -11.15
N ASP A 226 8.08 -6.36 -11.68
CA ASP A 226 8.29 -4.92 -11.44
C ASP A 226 7.17 -4.04 -12.02
N ALA A 227 6.63 -4.39 -13.18
CA ALA A 227 5.50 -3.69 -13.80
C ALA A 227 4.22 -3.87 -12.98
N ASP A 228 3.92 -5.08 -12.52
CA ASP A 228 2.75 -5.36 -11.69
C ASP A 228 2.86 -4.75 -10.30
N ILE A 229 4.07 -4.72 -9.72
CA ILE A 229 4.34 -3.95 -8.50
C ILE A 229 4.02 -2.47 -8.73
N ALA A 230 4.53 -1.89 -9.81
CA ALA A 230 4.27 -0.48 -10.11
C ALA A 230 2.77 -0.20 -10.34
N TYR A 231 2.07 -1.08 -11.05
CA TYR A 231 0.62 -0.99 -11.25
C TYR A 231 -0.15 -1.04 -9.93
N ALA A 232 0.17 -1.99 -9.05
CA ALA A 232 -0.47 -2.15 -7.75
C ALA A 232 -0.22 -0.93 -6.84
N MET A 233 1.03 -0.47 -6.77
CA MET A 233 1.42 0.69 -5.95
C MET A 233 0.78 1.98 -6.45
N MET A 234 0.69 2.21 -7.76
CA MET A 234 -0.02 3.35 -8.35
C MET A 234 -1.53 3.30 -8.10
N GLY A 235 -2.10 2.14 -7.80
CA GLY A 235 -3.48 1.97 -7.35
C GLY A 235 -3.76 2.50 -5.94
N ILE A 236 -2.75 2.71 -5.12
CA ILE A 236 -2.89 3.29 -3.78
C ILE A 236 -3.21 4.78 -3.89
N ASN A 237 -4.24 5.23 -3.14
CA ASN A 237 -4.63 6.64 -3.14
C ASN A 237 -3.43 7.55 -2.81
N ALA A 238 -3.30 8.65 -3.56
CA ALA A 238 -2.27 9.67 -3.44
C ALA A 238 -0.85 9.27 -3.89
N VAL A 239 -0.59 8.03 -4.28
CA VAL A 239 0.70 7.65 -4.89
C VAL A 239 0.89 8.36 -6.23
N LYS A 240 2.10 8.86 -6.47
CA LYS A 240 2.50 9.63 -7.66
C LYS A 240 3.81 9.15 -8.29
N GLY A 241 4.49 8.22 -7.66
CA GLY A 241 5.72 7.63 -8.18
C GLY A 241 6.00 6.29 -7.52
N VAL A 242 6.64 5.42 -8.27
CA VAL A 242 7.10 4.09 -7.83
C VAL A 242 8.52 3.91 -8.33
N GLU A 243 9.39 3.41 -7.47
CA GLU A 243 10.76 3.04 -7.80
C GLU A 243 11.03 1.60 -7.35
N ILE A 244 11.73 0.84 -8.18
CA ILE A 244 12.19 -0.52 -7.88
C ILE A 244 13.71 -0.47 -7.76
N GLY A 245 14.26 -0.96 -6.65
CA GLY A 245 15.70 -0.91 -6.39
C GLY A 245 16.24 0.52 -6.44
N ALA A 246 17.29 0.75 -7.21
CA ALA A 246 17.89 2.07 -7.40
C ALA A 246 16.96 3.11 -8.06
N GLY A 247 15.87 2.66 -8.71
CA GLY A 247 14.87 3.55 -9.30
C GLY A 247 15.49 4.64 -10.17
N PHE A 248 15.11 5.91 -9.97
CA PHE A 248 15.64 7.05 -10.72
C PHE A 248 17.14 7.31 -10.49
N ALA A 249 17.72 6.85 -9.37
CA ALA A 249 19.16 6.98 -9.14
C ALA A 249 19.99 6.16 -10.14
N SER A 250 19.41 5.14 -10.79
CA SER A 250 20.07 4.34 -11.83
C SER A 250 20.54 5.17 -13.02
N VAL A 251 19.88 6.30 -13.32
CA VAL A 251 20.24 7.21 -14.44
C VAL A 251 21.66 7.77 -14.28
N SER A 252 22.10 8.01 -13.06
CA SER A 252 23.45 8.53 -12.76
C SER A 252 24.49 7.43 -12.55
N GLN A 253 24.10 6.17 -12.50
CA GLN A 253 25.00 5.03 -12.34
C GLN A 253 25.58 4.59 -13.67
N ARG A 254 26.86 4.19 -13.68
CA ARG A 254 27.47 3.50 -14.81
C ARG A 254 27.12 2.01 -14.77
N GLY A 255 27.08 1.34 -15.92
CA GLY A 255 26.73 -0.07 -15.99
C GLY A 255 27.60 -0.97 -15.10
N THR A 256 28.88 -0.65 -14.91
CA THR A 256 29.80 -1.35 -13.99
C THR A 256 29.44 -1.18 -12.51
N MET A 257 28.68 -0.14 -12.17
CA MET A 257 28.20 0.12 -10.79
C MET A 257 26.78 -0.41 -10.58
N HIS A 258 25.92 -0.28 -11.60
CA HIS A 258 24.53 -0.69 -11.53
C HIS A 258 24.38 -2.21 -11.60
N GLY A 259 25.25 -2.91 -12.33
CA GLY A 259 25.15 -4.36 -12.48
C GLY A 259 25.35 -5.08 -11.14
N ASP A 260 24.36 -5.85 -10.72
CA ASP A 260 24.40 -6.66 -9.51
C ASP A 260 25.26 -7.91 -9.76
N SER A 261 26.56 -7.80 -9.46
CA SER A 261 27.53 -8.86 -9.72
C SER A 261 27.20 -10.11 -8.89
N LEU A 262 27.35 -11.28 -9.52
CA LEU A 262 27.12 -12.58 -8.91
C LEU A 262 28.43 -13.25 -8.56
N SER A 263 28.45 -13.99 -7.46
CA SER A 263 29.50 -14.91 -7.08
C SER A 263 28.88 -16.21 -6.51
N PRO A 264 29.66 -17.28 -6.32
CA PRO A 264 29.14 -18.47 -5.66
C PRO A 264 28.59 -18.20 -4.25
N GLU A 265 29.09 -17.17 -3.57
CA GLU A 265 28.69 -16.73 -2.23
C GLU A 265 27.45 -15.85 -2.24
N GLY A 266 26.98 -15.42 -3.40
CA GLY A 266 25.75 -14.62 -3.57
C GLY A 266 25.88 -13.37 -4.41
N PHE A 267 24.83 -12.57 -4.43
CA PHE A 267 24.82 -11.25 -5.06
C PHE A 267 25.59 -10.23 -4.22
N LYS A 268 26.35 -9.34 -4.87
CA LYS A 268 27.17 -8.32 -4.21
C LYS A 268 26.43 -6.99 -4.00
N SER A 269 25.33 -6.77 -4.70
CA SER A 269 24.48 -5.59 -4.60
C SER A 269 23.04 -5.95 -5.00
N ASN A 270 22.10 -5.02 -4.82
CA ASN A 270 20.69 -5.19 -5.20
C ASN A 270 20.13 -3.90 -5.85
N ASN A 271 20.88 -3.35 -6.82
CA ASN A 271 20.45 -2.15 -7.55
C ASN A 271 19.17 -2.39 -8.37
N ALA A 272 18.99 -3.62 -8.86
CA ALA A 272 17.78 -4.03 -9.58
C ALA A 272 16.54 -4.23 -8.66
N GLY A 273 16.73 -4.19 -7.33
CA GLY A 273 15.62 -4.32 -6.37
C GLY A 273 14.97 -5.69 -6.37
N GLY A 274 15.75 -6.75 -6.65
CA GLY A 274 15.28 -8.13 -6.62
C GLY A 274 14.61 -8.61 -7.91
N VAL A 275 14.64 -7.84 -9.00
CA VAL A 275 13.98 -8.18 -10.27
C VAL A 275 14.94 -7.98 -11.43
N LEU A 276 15.14 -9.02 -12.24
CA LEU A 276 15.90 -8.96 -13.48
C LEU A 276 15.07 -9.51 -14.65
N GLY A 277 14.91 -8.72 -15.71
CA GLY A 277 14.12 -9.11 -16.87
C GLY A 277 12.62 -9.31 -16.57
N GLY A 278 12.12 -8.75 -15.48
CA GLY A 278 10.74 -8.91 -15.02
C GLY A 278 10.50 -10.12 -14.10
N ILE A 279 11.58 -10.81 -13.70
CA ILE A 279 11.53 -12.06 -12.92
C ILE A 279 12.36 -11.88 -11.64
N SER A 280 11.85 -12.40 -10.51
CA SER A 280 12.53 -12.31 -9.23
C SER A 280 13.85 -13.09 -9.19
N THR A 281 14.88 -12.48 -8.59
CA THR A 281 16.23 -13.04 -8.48
C THR A 281 16.44 -13.92 -7.26
N GLY A 282 15.52 -13.88 -6.31
CA GLY A 282 15.68 -14.46 -4.96
C GLY A 282 16.27 -13.49 -3.94
N GLN A 283 16.69 -12.30 -4.37
CA GLN A 283 17.04 -11.19 -3.48
C GLN A 283 15.78 -10.55 -2.92
N ASP A 284 15.93 -9.71 -1.90
CA ASP A 284 14.82 -8.91 -1.38
C ASP A 284 14.22 -8.03 -2.48
N LEU A 285 12.90 -7.99 -2.57
CA LEU A 285 12.22 -6.98 -3.39
C LEU A 285 12.27 -5.65 -2.66
N GLU A 286 12.77 -4.62 -3.34
CA GLU A 286 12.86 -3.27 -2.79
C GLU A 286 12.04 -2.29 -3.61
N VAL A 287 11.01 -1.73 -2.98
CA VAL A 287 10.05 -0.81 -3.62
C VAL A 287 9.97 0.48 -2.83
N SER A 288 10.04 1.62 -3.51
CA SER A 288 9.75 2.93 -2.91
C SER A 288 8.57 3.59 -3.62
N ILE A 289 7.71 4.26 -2.85
CA ILE A 289 6.57 5.01 -3.38
C ILE A 289 6.61 6.46 -2.91
N ALA A 290 6.27 7.37 -3.81
CA ALA A 290 6.08 8.79 -3.52
C ALA A 290 4.59 9.09 -3.35
N ILE A 291 4.22 9.70 -2.23
CA ILE A 291 2.86 10.03 -1.86
C ILE A 291 2.72 11.54 -1.84
N LYS A 292 1.75 12.08 -2.57
CA LYS A 292 1.49 13.52 -2.60
C LYS A 292 0.87 14.01 -1.28
N PRO A 293 0.97 15.32 -0.98
CA PRO A 293 0.26 15.94 0.14
C PRO A 293 -1.24 15.69 0.09
N THR A 294 -1.89 15.65 1.24
CA THR A 294 -3.35 15.58 1.36
C THR A 294 -4.00 16.79 0.71
N SER A 295 -4.97 16.56 -0.15
CA SER A 295 -5.69 17.65 -0.86
C SER A 295 -6.76 18.33 -0.01
N SER A 296 -7.16 17.74 1.11
CA SER A 296 -8.16 18.32 2.02
C SER A 296 -7.43 19.05 3.15
N ILE A 297 -7.28 20.38 3.00
CA ILE A 297 -6.62 21.26 3.97
C ILE A 297 -7.52 22.42 4.36
N ILE A 298 -7.24 23.03 5.50
CA ILE A 298 -8.03 24.17 6.02
C ILE A 298 -7.62 25.52 5.44
N SER A 299 -6.49 25.58 4.72
CA SER A 299 -6.07 26.78 4.01
C SER A 299 -6.97 27.03 2.81
N PRO A 300 -7.49 28.30 2.63
CA PRO A 300 -8.33 28.65 1.49
C PRO A 300 -7.60 28.45 0.16
N ARG A 301 -8.29 27.90 -0.85
CA ARG A 301 -7.74 27.70 -2.20
C ARG A 301 -8.76 28.07 -3.26
N GLU A 302 -8.30 28.62 -4.37
CA GLU A 302 -9.11 28.88 -5.55
C GLU A 302 -9.67 27.59 -6.13
N SER A 303 -10.93 27.63 -6.56
CA SER A 303 -11.64 26.52 -7.18
C SER A 303 -12.82 27.04 -8.01
N ILE A 304 -13.63 26.11 -8.51
CA ILE A 304 -14.91 26.38 -9.19
C ILE A 304 -16.05 25.61 -8.50
N ASP A 305 -17.26 26.15 -8.65
CA ASP A 305 -18.48 25.45 -8.30
C ASP A 305 -18.99 24.55 -9.45
N MET A 306 -20.08 23.83 -9.24
CA MET A 306 -20.69 22.96 -10.25
C MET A 306 -21.29 23.73 -11.43
N ALA A 307 -21.52 25.03 -11.31
CA ALA A 307 -21.98 25.92 -12.40
C ALA A 307 -20.79 26.51 -13.19
N GLY A 308 -19.53 26.25 -12.77
CA GLY A 308 -18.32 26.76 -13.41
C GLY A 308 -17.90 28.15 -12.92
N ASN A 309 -18.53 28.71 -11.89
CA ASN A 309 -18.13 29.99 -11.33
C ASN A 309 -16.92 29.86 -10.41
N SER A 310 -16.06 30.90 -10.43
CA SER A 310 -14.92 30.99 -9.51
C SER A 310 -15.39 31.03 -8.06
N THR A 311 -14.75 30.25 -7.21
CA THR A 311 -15.04 30.20 -5.78
C THR A 311 -13.78 29.92 -4.97
N THR A 312 -13.87 30.02 -3.65
CA THR A 312 -12.82 29.61 -2.73
C THR A 312 -13.30 28.43 -1.92
N VAL A 313 -12.48 27.38 -1.87
CA VAL A 313 -12.75 26.16 -1.10
C VAL A 313 -11.79 26.04 0.08
N MET A 314 -12.33 25.70 1.22
CA MET A 314 -11.60 25.38 2.45
C MET A 314 -12.22 24.12 3.04
N THR A 315 -11.44 23.06 3.16
CA THR A 315 -11.99 21.78 3.64
C THR A 315 -11.90 21.72 5.16
N LYS A 316 -13.04 21.88 5.82
CA LYS A 316 -13.17 21.60 7.24
C LYS A 316 -13.37 20.08 7.43
N GLY A 317 -12.66 19.46 8.33
CA GLY A 317 -12.80 18.03 8.59
C GLY A 317 -11.57 17.40 9.23
N ARG A 318 -11.67 16.11 9.50
CA ARG A 318 -10.64 15.31 10.17
C ARG A 318 -9.77 14.63 9.10
N HIS A 319 -8.73 15.32 8.65
CA HIS A 319 -7.82 14.80 7.61
C HIS A 319 -6.43 14.51 8.18
N ASP A 320 -5.72 13.55 7.58
CA ASP A 320 -4.31 13.30 7.89
C ASP A 320 -3.45 14.42 7.29
N PRO A 321 -2.63 15.15 8.06
CA PRO A 321 -1.68 16.11 7.48
C PRO A 321 -0.62 15.42 6.61
N CYS A 322 -0.29 14.16 6.92
CA CYS A 322 0.56 13.31 6.11
C CYS A 322 -0.08 11.91 5.97
N VAL A 323 -0.63 11.60 4.79
CA VAL A 323 -1.23 10.27 4.54
C VAL A 323 -0.19 9.17 4.42
N GLY A 324 1.09 9.50 4.27
CA GLY A 324 2.20 8.56 4.19
C GLY A 324 2.32 7.66 5.42
N ILE A 325 2.02 8.16 6.61
CA ILE A 325 2.03 7.37 7.84
C ILE A 325 1.18 6.11 7.66
N ARG A 326 -0.07 6.28 7.26
CA ARG A 326 -1.01 5.16 7.10
C ARG A 326 -0.82 4.38 5.79
N ALA A 327 -0.07 4.93 4.85
CA ALA A 327 0.21 4.27 3.58
C ALA A 327 1.26 3.14 3.73
N THR A 328 2.07 3.14 4.77
CA THR A 328 3.08 2.11 5.01
C THR A 328 2.46 0.69 5.06
N PRO A 329 1.52 0.36 5.95
CA PRO A 329 0.88 -0.96 5.94
C PRO A 329 0.05 -1.23 4.68
N ILE A 330 -0.43 -0.19 3.98
CA ILE A 330 -1.14 -0.35 2.72
C ILE A 330 -0.19 -0.82 1.62
N ALA A 331 1.00 -0.22 1.54
CA ALA A 331 2.01 -0.61 0.55
C ALA A 331 2.53 -2.04 0.79
N GLU A 332 2.76 -2.43 2.06
CA GLU A 332 3.08 -3.82 2.40
C GLU A 332 1.99 -4.80 1.91
N ALA A 333 0.72 -4.46 2.14
CA ALA A 333 -0.42 -5.27 1.73
C ALA A 333 -0.49 -5.40 0.20
N MET A 334 -0.33 -4.30 -0.53
CA MET A 334 -0.35 -4.32 -1.99
C MET A 334 0.82 -5.11 -2.59
N LEU A 335 2.02 -5.02 -2.00
CA LEU A 335 3.15 -5.85 -2.41
C LEU A 335 2.87 -7.34 -2.18
N ALA A 336 2.23 -7.67 -1.05
CA ALA A 336 1.85 -9.05 -0.75
C ALA A 336 0.82 -9.61 -1.75
N LEU A 337 -0.15 -8.79 -2.20
CA LEU A 337 -1.11 -9.21 -3.22
C LEU A 337 -0.42 -9.51 -4.56
N VAL A 338 0.54 -8.68 -4.99
CA VAL A 338 1.33 -8.94 -6.21
C VAL A 338 2.13 -10.22 -6.07
N VAL A 339 2.87 -10.37 -4.98
CA VAL A 339 3.70 -11.57 -4.74
C VAL A 339 2.83 -12.84 -4.70
N MET A 340 1.66 -12.77 -4.06
CA MET A 340 0.71 -13.90 -4.00
C MET A 340 0.24 -14.31 -5.39
N GLU A 341 -0.14 -13.34 -6.24
CA GLU A 341 -0.54 -13.58 -7.63
C GLU A 341 0.57 -14.31 -8.40
N HIS A 342 1.80 -13.78 -8.36
CA HIS A 342 2.92 -14.37 -9.09
C HIS A 342 3.37 -15.74 -8.55
N VAL A 343 3.24 -15.99 -7.24
CA VAL A 343 3.49 -17.33 -6.67
C VAL A 343 2.49 -18.35 -7.19
N LEU A 344 1.20 -17.98 -7.29
CA LEU A 344 0.18 -18.87 -7.84
C LEU A 344 0.38 -19.10 -9.34
N GLN A 345 0.75 -18.07 -10.11
CA GLN A 345 1.09 -18.19 -11.53
C GLN A 345 2.29 -19.12 -11.74
N GLN A 346 3.38 -18.91 -11.00
CA GLN A 346 4.58 -19.75 -11.07
C GLN A 346 4.26 -21.21 -10.73
N ARG A 347 3.44 -21.43 -9.70
CA ARG A 347 3.00 -22.76 -9.30
C ARG A 347 2.17 -23.45 -10.38
N ALA A 348 1.30 -22.70 -11.07
CA ALA A 348 0.45 -23.24 -12.12
C ALA A 348 1.23 -23.56 -13.40
N GLN A 349 2.22 -22.73 -13.77
CA GLN A 349 2.94 -22.86 -15.04
C GLN A 349 4.25 -23.65 -14.91
N CYS A 350 4.99 -23.47 -13.84
CA CYS A 350 6.35 -23.97 -13.67
C CYS A 350 6.52 -24.82 -12.40
N GLY A 351 5.45 -25.37 -11.84
CA GLY A 351 5.48 -26.15 -10.60
C GLY A 351 6.39 -27.39 -10.69
N ASP A 352 6.50 -27.98 -11.87
CA ASP A 352 7.31 -29.18 -12.15
C ASP A 352 8.71 -28.85 -12.67
N VAL A 353 9.09 -27.55 -12.77
CA VAL A 353 10.40 -27.16 -13.31
C VAL A 353 11.47 -27.24 -12.23
N SER A 354 12.55 -27.93 -12.54
CA SER A 354 13.76 -27.97 -11.72
C SER A 354 14.92 -27.29 -12.46
N ALA A 355 15.53 -26.30 -11.83
CA ALA A 355 16.72 -25.64 -12.40
C ALA A 355 17.90 -26.62 -12.40
N PRO A 356 18.78 -26.58 -13.44
CA PRO A 356 19.93 -27.48 -13.53
C PRO A 356 21.05 -27.14 -12.54
N MET A 357 20.96 -26.01 -11.83
CA MET A 357 21.92 -25.58 -10.83
C MET A 357 21.23 -25.17 -9.52
N SER A 358 21.96 -25.23 -8.43
CA SER A 358 21.50 -24.73 -7.12
C SER A 358 21.40 -23.21 -7.14
N ARG A 359 20.47 -22.69 -6.33
CA ARG A 359 20.37 -21.24 -6.09
C ARG A 359 21.62 -20.72 -5.43
N ILE A 360 22.11 -19.57 -5.84
CA ILE A 360 23.12 -18.82 -5.08
C ILE A 360 22.43 -18.04 -3.95
N PRO A 361 23.14 -17.71 -2.87
CA PRO A 361 22.60 -16.87 -1.80
C PRO A 361 22.12 -15.50 -2.33
N ALA A 362 21.06 -14.99 -1.73
CA ALA A 362 20.49 -13.69 -2.07
C ALA A 362 21.48 -12.52 -1.85
N ARG A 363 22.42 -12.71 -0.93
CA ARG A 363 23.44 -11.73 -0.58
C ARG A 363 24.71 -12.43 -0.14
N VAL A 364 25.88 -11.83 -0.42
CA VAL A 364 27.17 -12.25 0.18
C VAL A 364 27.11 -12.00 1.69
N SER A 365 27.53 -12.97 2.48
CA SER A 365 27.56 -12.86 3.95
C SER A 365 28.45 -11.68 4.38
N GLY A 366 27.90 -10.75 5.17
CA GLY A 366 28.61 -9.57 5.67
C GLY A 366 28.60 -8.35 4.77
N ALA A 367 27.93 -8.36 3.62
CA ALA A 367 27.63 -7.15 2.88
C ALA A 367 26.50 -6.36 3.56
N ALA A 368 26.74 -5.07 3.83
CA ALA A 368 25.79 -4.17 4.49
C ALA A 368 24.59 -3.79 3.60
#